data_a6358a079381b12d02000c3a648f3241
#
_entry.id   a6358a079381b12d02000c3a648f3241
#
_cell.length_a   1.000
_cell.length_b   1.000
_cell.length_c   1.000
_cell.angle_alpha   90.00
_cell.angle_beta   90.00
_cell.angle_gamma   90.00
#
_symmetry.space_group_name_H-M   'P 1'
#
loop_
_entity.id
_entity.type
_entity.pdbx_description
1 polymer ?
#
loop_
_entity_poly.entity_id
_entity_poly.type
_entity_poly.pdbx_seq_one_letter_code
_entity_poly.pdbx_strand_id
1 'polypeptide(L)'
;MSDLDADKINDLKKKVNYRKTLFLIISKSGNTIETLTNFLALNILKKKQKNIILISEKKNNILFSFSKKLDLFYIEHKNYIGGRYSVLSEVGLVPAYLMGLNILKIRKNSNFFLFKNEIKLLKSSVLNLANILIKNKLNNLILLNYAPQLEKFLYWYQQLVAESLGKKGKGFLPVVSNVPKDHHSLLQLYLDGQRDKLFYIFSVEKKSNLKIKTKKFSNRINYLHGKDLNDIKDAQKNALIKALKKKKIPFREFKINRINEEVLGELFSYFMLETIFIGKITKINPFDQPAVEQVKIFTKNLLS
;
A
#
# COMPACT_ATOMS: atom_id res chain seq x y z
N MET A 1 -2.97 10.07 10.53
CA MET A 1 -4.02 10.79 9.77
C MET A 1 -3.40 11.33 8.50
N SER A 2 -4.03 11.03 7.36
CA SER A 2 -3.57 11.46 6.03
C SER A 2 -4.58 12.38 5.33
N ASP A 3 -5.83 12.43 5.83
CA ASP A 3 -6.90 13.27 5.29
C ASP A 3 -7.13 14.51 6.12
N LEU A 4 -7.66 15.57 5.51
CA LEU A 4 -8.15 16.77 6.18
C LEU A 4 -9.62 16.55 6.55
N ASP A 5 -9.86 16.23 7.82
CA ASP A 5 -11.19 15.89 8.33
C ASP A 5 -11.35 16.45 9.74
N ALA A 6 -12.16 17.49 9.86
CA ALA A 6 -12.36 18.21 11.12
C ALA A 6 -13.01 17.32 12.20
N ASP A 7 -13.95 16.44 11.82
CA ASP A 7 -14.63 15.57 12.76
C ASP A 7 -13.67 14.52 13.34
N LYS A 8 -12.82 13.93 12.49
CA LYS A 8 -11.77 13.01 12.97
C LYS A 8 -10.77 13.70 13.90
N ILE A 9 -10.39 14.95 13.62
CA ILE A 9 -9.52 15.74 14.50
C ILE A 9 -10.20 15.99 15.85
N ASN A 10 -11.46 16.39 15.86
CA ASN A 10 -12.22 16.64 17.08
C ASN A 10 -12.41 15.35 17.89
N ASP A 11 -12.71 14.25 17.26
CA ASP A 11 -12.82 12.95 17.91
C ASP A 11 -11.48 12.48 18.50
N LEU A 12 -10.37 12.70 17.79
CA LEU A 12 -9.05 12.39 18.29
C LEU A 12 -8.71 13.23 19.52
N LYS A 13 -9.02 14.55 19.51
CA LYS A 13 -8.84 15.43 20.67
C LYS A 13 -9.57 14.95 21.91
N LYS A 14 -10.79 14.42 21.75
CA LYS A 14 -11.60 13.89 22.87
C LYS A 14 -11.05 12.56 23.41
N LYS A 15 -10.52 11.69 22.53
CA LYS A 15 -10.12 10.32 22.89
C LYS A 15 -8.67 10.21 23.36
N VAL A 16 -7.79 11.11 22.95
CA VAL A 16 -6.34 10.99 23.17
C VAL A 16 -5.93 11.64 24.48
N ASN A 17 -5.26 10.86 25.34
CA ASN A 17 -4.54 11.43 26.46
C ASN A 17 -3.16 11.92 26.00
N TYR A 18 -3.02 13.22 25.80
CA TYR A 18 -1.81 13.85 25.27
C TYR A 18 -0.54 13.53 26.06
N ARG A 19 -0.63 13.35 27.38
CA ARG A 19 0.53 13.03 28.22
C ARG A 19 1.00 11.57 28.08
N LYS A 20 0.09 10.67 27.71
CA LYS A 20 0.35 9.24 27.55
C LYS A 20 0.49 8.79 26.09
N THR A 21 0.43 9.71 25.13
CA THR A 21 0.46 9.42 23.69
C THR A 21 1.76 9.91 23.09
N LEU A 22 2.45 9.06 22.36
CA LEU A 22 3.57 9.41 21.51
C LEU A 22 3.06 9.81 20.12
N PHE A 23 3.44 11.00 19.66
CA PHE A 23 3.08 11.53 18.36
C PHE A 23 4.23 11.39 17.37
N LEU A 24 3.99 10.67 16.28
CA LEU A 24 4.92 10.58 15.14
C LEU A 24 4.41 11.50 14.03
N ILE A 25 5.17 12.54 13.71
CA ILE A 25 4.84 13.50 12.66
C ILE A 25 5.82 13.28 11.51
N ILE A 26 5.33 12.67 10.44
CA ILE A 26 6.15 12.17 9.36
C ILE A 26 5.79 12.87 8.05
N SER A 27 6.75 13.54 7.44
CA SER A 27 6.64 14.08 6.08
C SER A 27 8.01 14.15 5.45
N LYS A 28 8.23 13.43 4.33
CA LYS A 28 9.52 13.47 3.61
C LYS A 28 9.97 14.91 3.36
N SER A 29 9.14 15.71 2.69
CA SER A 29 9.46 17.10 2.35
C SER A 29 9.49 18.04 3.56
N GLY A 30 8.86 17.63 4.69
CA GLY A 30 8.63 18.47 5.85
C GLY A 30 7.64 19.61 5.64
N ASN A 31 6.98 19.66 4.45
CA ASN A 31 6.09 20.75 4.01
C ASN A 31 4.72 20.23 3.53
N THR A 32 4.38 18.95 3.75
CA THR A 32 3.10 18.37 3.34
C THR A 32 1.95 19.07 4.09
N ILE A 33 1.04 19.70 3.35
CA ILE A 33 -0.05 20.51 3.91
C ILE A 33 -0.90 19.71 4.89
N GLU A 34 -1.34 18.52 4.49
CA GLU A 34 -2.18 17.65 5.31
C GLU A 34 -1.49 17.29 6.63
N THR A 35 -0.20 16.96 6.58
CA THR A 35 0.58 16.65 7.79
C THR A 35 0.67 17.87 8.69
N LEU A 36 1.03 19.03 8.14
CA LEU A 36 1.18 20.28 8.89
C LEU A 36 -0.16 20.71 9.51
N THR A 37 -1.22 20.74 8.72
CA THR A 37 -2.56 21.15 9.18
C THR A 37 -3.07 20.24 10.29
N ASN A 38 -2.96 18.91 10.12
CA ASN A 38 -3.46 17.97 11.10
C ASN A 38 -2.77 18.09 12.47
N PHE A 39 -1.44 18.18 12.51
CA PHE A 39 -0.77 18.30 13.81
C PHE A 39 -0.88 19.69 14.43
N LEU A 40 -0.93 20.75 13.63
CA LEU A 40 -1.21 22.11 14.12
C LEU A 40 -2.63 22.22 14.69
N ALA A 41 -3.62 21.64 14.00
CA ALA A 41 -5.00 21.56 14.48
C ALA A 41 -5.13 20.81 15.82
N LEU A 42 -4.29 19.80 16.07
CA LEU A 42 -4.24 19.10 17.35
C LEU A 42 -3.68 19.97 18.50
N ASN A 43 -2.98 21.06 18.17
CA ASN A 43 -2.36 21.99 19.15
C ASN A 43 -1.43 21.29 20.16
N ILE A 44 -0.62 20.34 19.67
CA ILE A 44 0.27 19.53 20.51
C ILE A 44 1.69 20.07 20.64
N LEU A 45 2.08 21.07 19.83
CA LEU A 45 3.43 21.60 19.82
C LEU A 45 3.75 22.47 21.04
N LYS A 46 4.68 22.01 21.86
CA LYS A 46 5.26 22.77 22.97
C LYS A 46 6.77 22.59 22.97
N LYS A 47 7.50 23.55 23.50
CA LYS A 47 8.96 23.50 23.63
C LYS A 47 9.39 22.33 24.53
N LYS A 48 10.44 21.60 24.12
CA LYS A 48 11.03 20.48 24.86
C LYS A 48 10.07 19.31 25.14
N GLN A 49 9.08 19.11 24.30
CA GLN A 49 8.12 18.02 24.48
C GLN A 49 8.72 16.67 24.08
N LYS A 50 8.78 15.72 25.04
CA LYS A 50 9.45 14.42 24.86
C LYS A 50 8.62 13.37 24.12
N ASN A 51 7.32 13.58 23.97
CA ASN A 51 6.40 12.64 23.32
C ASN A 51 6.04 13.03 21.88
N ILE A 52 6.89 13.81 21.23
CA ILE A 52 6.78 14.14 19.80
C ILE A 52 8.08 13.75 19.10
N ILE A 53 7.94 12.97 18.02
CA ILE A 53 9.02 12.62 17.09
C ILE A 53 8.69 13.19 15.72
N LEU A 54 9.60 13.99 15.17
CA LEU A 54 9.50 14.54 13.83
C LEU A 54 10.40 13.75 12.87
N ILE A 55 9.88 13.34 11.71
CA ILE A 55 10.67 12.65 10.68
C ILE A 55 10.51 13.42 9.37
N SER A 56 11.62 13.98 8.86
CA SER A 56 11.67 14.65 7.56
C SER A 56 13.09 14.71 7.00
N GLU A 57 13.24 15.18 5.76
CA GLU A 57 14.57 15.49 5.22
C GLU A 57 15.23 16.64 6.00
N LYS A 58 16.53 16.50 6.27
CA LYS A 58 17.35 17.54 6.92
C LYS A 58 17.72 18.64 5.92
N LYS A 59 16.72 19.48 5.62
CA LYS A 59 16.88 20.66 4.75
C LYS A 59 15.97 21.78 5.26
N ASN A 60 16.03 22.95 4.64
CA ASN A 60 15.17 24.07 5.00
C ASN A 60 13.70 23.72 4.71
N ASN A 61 13.00 23.19 5.72
CA ASN A 61 11.58 22.87 5.68
C ASN A 61 10.93 23.12 7.07
N ILE A 62 9.61 23.14 7.10
CA ILE A 62 8.84 23.52 8.28
C ILE A 62 9.06 22.54 9.45
N LEU A 63 9.02 21.22 9.23
CA LEU A 63 9.21 20.25 10.31
C LEU A 63 10.62 20.33 10.91
N PHE A 64 11.65 20.47 10.07
CA PHE A 64 13.03 20.62 10.55
C PHE A 64 13.21 21.95 11.30
N SER A 65 12.58 23.04 10.86
CA SER A 65 12.56 24.32 11.58
C SER A 65 11.90 24.18 12.95
N PHE A 66 10.75 23.49 13.04
CA PHE A 66 10.07 23.23 14.32
C PHE A 66 10.93 22.37 15.26
N SER A 67 11.62 21.36 14.76
CA SER A 67 12.49 20.53 15.60
C SER A 67 13.55 21.36 16.32
N LYS A 68 14.18 22.31 15.61
CA LYS A 68 15.20 23.20 16.17
C LYS A 68 14.59 24.25 17.11
N LYS A 69 13.53 24.96 16.65
CA LYS A 69 12.92 26.06 17.42
C LYS A 69 12.29 25.58 18.74
N LEU A 70 11.71 24.40 18.73
CA LEU A 70 10.98 23.82 19.86
C LEU A 70 11.78 22.75 20.63
N ASP A 71 13.01 22.47 20.21
CA ASP A 71 13.87 21.43 20.78
C ASP A 71 13.15 20.06 20.90
N LEU A 72 12.64 19.58 19.74
CA LEU A 72 11.91 18.32 19.63
C LEU A 72 12.79 17.20 19.07
N PHE A 73 12.49 15.98 19.44
CA PHE A 73 13.19 14.82 18.91
C PHE A 73 13.01 14.69 17.41
N TYR A 74 14.09 14.59 16.67
CA TYR A 74 14.12 14.60 15.22
C TYR A 74 14.90 13.44 14.65
N ILE A 75 14.33 12.78 13.63
CA ILE A 75 14.95 11.73 12.84
C ILE A 75 15.06 12.21 11.40
N GLU A 76 16.28 12.19 10.86
CA GLU A 76 16.55 12.55 9.48
C GLU A 76 16.05 11.46 8.51
N HIS A 77 15.20 11.84 7.57
CA HIS A 77 14.91 11.04 6.37
C HIS A 77 15.90 11.36 5.25
N LYS A 78 16.47 10.33 4.62
CA LYS A 78 17.45 10.53 3.56
C LYS A 78 16.80 11.04 2.28
N ASN A 79 17.36 12.10 1.70
CA ASN A 79 16.80 12.80 0.54
C ASN A 79 16.71 11.94 -0.73
N TYR A 80 17.59 10.94 -0.90
CA TYR A 80 17.59 10.02 -2.03
C TYR A 80 16.53 8.93 -1.95
N ILE A 81 15.81 8.78 -0.81
CA ILE A 81 14.72 7.83 -0.67
C ILE A 81 13.40 8.54 -0.98
N GLY A 82 12.72 8.13 -2.05
CA GLY A 82 11.39 8.64 -2.41
C GLY A 82 10.32 8.23 -1.38
N GLY A 83 9.29 9.07 -1.16
CA GLY A 83 8.24 8.81 -0.16
C GLY A 83 7.58 7.42 -0.30
N ARG A 84 7.17 7.04 -1.52
CA ARG A 84 6.56 5.73 -1.81
C ARG A 84 7.51 4.54 -1.68
N TYR A 85 8.84 4.79 -1.61
CA TYR A 85 9.90 3.80 -1.39
C TYR A 85 10.37 3.75 0.07
N SER A 86 9.83 4.58 0.96
CA SER A 86 10.37 4.80 2.30
C SER A 86 9.89 3.79 3.36
N VAL A 87 9.03 2.82 3.02
CA VAL A 87 8.48 1.87 3.99
C VAL A 87 9.55 1.01 4.68
N LEU A 88 10.69 0.74 4.03
CA LEU A 88 11.83 0.02 4.61
C LEU A 88 12.95 0.94 5.14
N SER A 89 12.67 2.23 5.26
CA SER A 89 13.53 3.23 5.92
C SER A 89 12.97 3.61 7.30
N GLU A 90 13.56 4.62 7.95
CA GLU A 90 13.11 5.14 9.24
C GLU A 90 11.62 5.53 9.26
N VAL A 91 11.08 5.97 8.13
CA VAL A 91 9.65 6.35 7.98
C VAL A 91 8.70 5.19 8.27
N GLY A 92 9.03 3.98 7.84
CA GLY A 92 8.22 2.79 8.12
C GLY A 92 8.73 1.98 9.32
N LEU A 93 10.07 1.92 9.52
CA LEU A 93 10.65 1.06 10.55
C LEU A 93 10.52 1.64 11.96
N VAL A 94 10.55 2.97 12.15
CA VAL A 94 10.35 3.57 13.47
C VAL A 94 8.94 3.29 14.01
N PRO A 95 7.84 3.55 13.25
CA PRO A 95 6.52 3.14 13.70
C PRO A 95 6.39 1.64 13.92
N ALA A 96 6.95 0.80 13.04
CA ALA A 96 6.91 -0.65 13.16
C ALA A 96 7.58 -1.12 14.47
N TYR A 97 8.76 -0.59 14.79
CA TYR A 97 9.47 -0.87 16.04
C TYR A 97 8.65 -0.47 17.27
N LEU A 98 8.07 0.74 17.26
CA LEU A 98 7.24 1.24 18.36
C LEU A 98 5.95 0.43 18.56
N MET A 99 5.45 -0.22 17.50
CA MET A 99 4.33 -1.16 17.57
C MET A 99 4.75 -2.58 17.99
N GLY A 100 6.03 -2.82 18.31
CA GLY A 100 6.54 -4.11 18.76
C GLY A 100 6.89 -5.10 17.64
N LEU A 101 6.93 -4.66 16.37
CA LEU A 101 7.32 -5.51 15.26
C LEU A 101 8.85 -5.69 15.21
N ASN A 102 9.28 -6.86 14.76
CA ASN A 102 10.70 -7.15 14.58
C ASN A 102 11.22 -6.55 13.27
N ILE A 103 11.80 -5.34 13.35
CA ILE A 103 12.32 -4.61 12.18
C ILE A 103 13.49 -5.30 11.49
N LEU A 104 14.27 -6.11 12.22
CA LEU A 104 15.36 -6.90 11.61
C LEU A 104 14.78 -7.99 10.71
N LYS A 105 13.69 -8.65 11.13
CA LYS A 105 12.97 -9.61 10.30
C LYS A 105 12.37 -8.95 9.08
N ILE A 106 11.78 -7.75 9.20
CA ILE A 106 11.25 -7.01 8.05
C ILE A 106 12.35 -6.77 7.00
N ARG A 107 13.57 -6.50 7.41
CA ARG A 107 14.68 -6.22 6.48
C ARG A 107 15.50 -7.43 6.06
N LYS A 108 15.36 -8.56 6.72
CA LYS A 108 16.21 -9.76 6.54
C LYS A 108 16.36 -10.17 5.08
N ASN A 109 15.25 -10.23 4.35
CA ASN A 109 15.20 -10.70 2.97
C ASN A 109 14.96 -9.58 1.95
N SER A 110 15.32 -8.34 2.29
CA SER A 110 15.07 -7.17 1.41
C SER A 110 15.80 -7.25 0.06
N ASN A 111 16.85 -8.05 -0.06
CA ASN A 111 17.60 -8.29 -1.29
C ASN A 111 17.38 -9.69 -1.90
N PHE A 112 16.46 -10.48 -1.34
CA PHE A 112 16.17 -11.87 -1.73
C PHE A 112 15.97 -12.03 -3.25
N PHE A 113 15.18 -11.17 -3.87
CA PHE A 113 14.88 -11.21 -5.29
C PHE A 113 16.02 -10.74 -6.22
N LEU A 114 17.16 -10.36 -5.69
CA LEU A 114 18.38 -10.04 -6.45
C LEU A 114 19.30 -11.25 -6.62
N PHE A 115 19.05 -12.37 -5.93
CA PHE A 115 19.85 -13.59 -6.02
C PHE A 115 19.44 -14.51 -7.18
N LYS A 116 20.37 -15.41 -7.55
CA LYS A 116 20.34 -16.19 -8.82
C LYS A 116 19.02 -16.86 -9.19
N ASN A 117 18.31 -17.47 -8.26
CA ASN A 117 17.08 -18.23 -8.58
C ASN A 117 15.85 -17.31 -8.62
N GLU A 118 15.74 -16.41 -7.67
CA GLU A 118 14.59 -15.54 -7.47
C GLU A 118 14.59 -14.39 -8.49
N ILE A 119 15.74 -13.98 -8.96
CA ILE A 119 15.86 -12.94 -9.99
C ILE A 119 15.22 -13.37 -11.32
N LYS A 120 15.14 -14.66 -11.63
CA LYS A 120 14.47 -15.16 -12.83
C LYS A 120 12.97 -14.86 -12.80
N LEU A 121 12.34 -15.07 -11.65
CA LEU A 121 10.94 -14.75 -11.43
C LEU A 121 10.69 -13.24 -11.60
N LEU A 122 11.52 -12.42 -10.97
CA LEU A 122 11.44 -10.95 -11.07
C LEU A 122 11.64 -10.49 -12.52
N LYS A 123 12.66 -10.99 -13.22
CA LYS A 123 12.92 -10.66 -14.63
C LYS A 123 11.75 -11.01 -15.53
N SER A 124 11.19 -12.21 -15.41
CA SER A 124 10.03 -12.65 -16.19
C SER A 124 8.83 -11.73 -15.96
N SER A 125 8.55 -11.40 -14.71
CA SER A 125 7.47 -10.48 -14.35
C SER A 125 7.67 -9.10 -14.97
N VAL A 126 8.85 -8.52 -14.78
CA VAL A 126 9.22 -7.19 -15.27
C VAL A 126 9.10 -7.11 -16.80
N LEU A 127 9.60 -8.11 -17.53
CA LEU A 127 9.52 -8.13 -18.99
C LEU A 127 8.07 -8.21 -19.47
N ASN A 128 7.25 -9.06 -18.87
CA ASN A 128 5.84 -9.20 -19.22
C ASN A 128 5.07 -7.90 -18.96
N LEU A 129 5.24 -7.27 -17.80
CA LEU A 129 4.57 -6.04 -17.44
C LEU A 129 5.06 -4.84 -18.27
N ALA A 130 6.36 -4.75 -18.54
CA ALA A 130 6.90 -3.72 -19.42
C ALA A 130 6.32 -3.83 -20.83
N ASN A 131 6.20 -5.05 -21.37
CA ASN A 131 5.57 -5.29 -22.66
C ASN A 131 4.08 -4.88 -22.68
N ILE A 132 3.34 -5.21 -21.62
CA ILE A 132 1.94 -4.80 -21.47
C ILE A 132 1.84 -3.26 -21.43
N LEU A 133 2.69 -2.60 -20.66
CA LEU A 133 2.73 -1.15 -20.53
C LEU A 133 3.10 -0.45 -21.86
N ILE A 134 4.07 -1.01 -22.61
CA ILE A 134 4.47 -0.48 -23.92
C ILE A 134 3.34 -0.61 -24.93
N LYS A 135 2.64 -1.75 -24.95
CA LYS A 135 1.50 -1.99 -25.86
C LYS A 135 0.29 -1.12 -25.55
N ASN A 136 0.20 -0.60 -24.32
CA ASN A 136 -0.85 0.29 -23.82
C ASN A 136 -2.30 -0.20 -24.06
N LYS A 137 -2.51 -1.52 -24.06
CA LYS A 137 -3.83 -2.15 -24.26
C LYS A 137 -4.52 -2.50 -22.94
N LEU A 138 -3.74 -2.75 -21.88
CA LEU A 138 -4.23 -3.06 -20.55
C LEU A 138 -3.80 -1.90 -19.63
N ASN A 139 -4.74 -1.04 -19.32
CA ASN A 139 -4.46 0.21 -18.60
C ASN A 139 -4.93 0.16 -17.14
N ASN A 140 -5.73 -0.84 -16.78
CA ASN A 140 -6.24 -1.02 -15.42
C ASN A 140 -5.57 -2.24 -14.77
N LEU A 141 -4.94 -2.02 -13.61
CA LEU A 141 -4.37 -3.07 -12.77
C LEU A 141 -5.28 -3.29 -11.57
N ILE A 142 -6.08 -4.35 -11.59
CA ILE A 142 -7.03 -4.64 -10.52
C ILE A 142 -6.36 -5.55 -9.49
N LEU A 143 -6.25 -5.07 -8.25
CA LEU A 143 -5.65 -5.77 -7.12
C LEU A 143 -6.76 -6.46 -6.32
N LEU A 144 -7.06 -7.71 -6.66
CA LEU A 144 -8.12 -8.51 -6.01
C LEU A 144 -7.62 -9.04 -4.66
N ASN A 145 -8.14 -8.50 -3.59
CA ASN A 145 -7.72 -8.78 -2.23
C ASN A 145 -8.59 -9.85 -1.54
N TYR A 146 -8.18 -11.12 -1.60
CA TYR A 146 -8.75 -12.21 -0.79
C TYR A 146 -8.10 -12.34 0.60
N ALA A 147 -7.16 -11.44 0.94
CA ALA A 147 -6.44 -11.41 2.21
C ALA A 147 -6.64 -10.04 2.88
N PRO A 148 -7.71 -9.82 3.67
CA PRO A 148 -8.02 -8.51 4.28
C PRO A 148 -6.83 -7.88 5.03
N GLN A 149 -5.94 -8.70 5.59
CA GLN A 149 -4.74 -8.24 6.30
C GLN A 149 -3.76 -7.50 5.38
N LEU A 150 -3.82 -7.71 4.06
CA LEU A 150 -2.96 -7.03 3.07
C LEU A 150 -3.56 -5.73 2.53
N GLU A 151 -4.74 -5.31 2.97
CA GLU A 151 -5.42 -4.15 2.40
C GLU A 151 -4.52 -2.89 2.37
N LYS A 152 -3.87 -2.57 3.48
CA LYS A 152 -2.99 -1.39 3.57
C LYS A 152 -1.71 -1.54 2.73
N PHE A 153 -1.20 -2.76 2.62
CA PHE A 153 -0.11 -3.08 1.70
C PHE A 153 -0.52 -2.85 0.23
N LEU A 154 -1.73 -3.24 -0.15
CA LEU A 154 -2.21 -3.06 -1.52
C LEU A 154 -2.47 -1.57 -1.84
N TYR A 155 -2.93 -0.75 -0.89
CA TYR A 155 -3.01 0.70 -1.08
C TYR A 155 -1.62 1.35 -1.23
N TRP A 156 -0.62 0.86 -0.47
CA TRP A 156 0.76 1.28 -0.71
C TRP A 156 1.25 0.89 -2.10
N TYR A 157 0.98 -0.34 -2.55
CA TYR A 157 1.35 -0.80 -3.89
C TYR A 157 0.62 -0.01 -4.99
N GLN A 158 -0.63 0.33 -4.78
CA GLN A 158 -1.39 1.23 -5.65
C GLN A 158 -0.66 2.57 -5.83
N GLN A 159 -0.24 3.21 -4.75
CA GLN A 159 0.53 4.46 -4.82
C GLN A 159 1.87 4.24 -5.53
N LEU A 160 2.59 3.17 -5.19
CA LEU A 160 3.88 2.85 -5.79
C LEU A 160 3.79 2.77 -7.33
N VAL A 161 2.82 2.02 -7.85
CA VAL A 161 2.63 1.85 -9.30
C VAL A 161 2.16 3.14 -9.97
N ALA A 162 1.13 3.77 -9.43
CA ALA A 162 0.53 4.97 -10.03
C ALA A 162 1.54 6.12 -10.17
N GLU A 163 2.22 6.48 -9.08
CA GLU A 163 3.17 7.59 -9.08
C GLU A 163 4.48 7.26 -9.82
N SER A 164 4.91 5.99 -9.84
CA SER A 164 6.17 5.63 -10.49
C SER A 164 6.03 5.45 -12.00
N LEU A 165 4.95 4.85 -12.49
CA LEU A 165 4.78 4.45 -13.89
C LEU A 165 3.77 5.31 -14.65
N GLY A 166 2.89 6.05 -13.96
CA GLY A 166 1.85 6.90 -14.57
C GLY A 166 2.42 8.20 -15.15
N LYS A 167 3.15 8.13 -16.26
CA LYS A 167 3.84 9.26 -16.87
C LYS A 167 3.89 9.16 -18.40
N LYS A 168 4.00 10.30 -19.08
CA LYS A 168 4.16 10.37 -20.53
C LYS A 168 3.03 9.64 -21.29
N GLY A 169 1.79 9.75 -20.81
CA GLY A 169 0.63 9.09 -21.39
C GLY A 169 0.60 7.56 -21.22
N LYS A 170 1.48 7.01 -20.38
CA LYS A 170 1.56 5.58 -20.03
C LYS A 170 1.28 5.36 -18.55
N GLY A 171 0.99 4.14 -18.18
CA GLY A 171 0.80 3.74 -16.79
C GLY A 171 -0.33 2.74 -16.65
N PHE A 172 -0.47 2.25 -15.44
CA PHE A 172 -1.65 1.51 -15.02
C PHE A 172 -2.45 2.37 -14.05
N LEU A 173 -3.77 2.30 -14.14
CA LEU A 173 -4.65 2.71 -13.06
C LEU A 173 -4.77 1.53 -12.07
N PRO A 174 -4.03 1.51 -10.97
CA PRO A 174 -4.14 0.43 -9.99
C PRO A 174 -5.36 0.67 -9.10
N VAL A 175 -6.20 -0.36 -8.95
CA VAL A 175 -7.43 -0.31 -8.15
C VAL A 175 -7.45 -1.47 -7.16
N VAL A 176 -7.53 -1.18 -5.87
CA VAL A 176 -7.72 -2.20 -4.84
C VAL A 176 -9.20 -2.59 -4.80
N SER A 177 -9.47 -3.89 -4.96
CA SER A 177 -10.81 -4.47 -4.91
C SER A 177 -10.86 -5.54 -3.82
N ASN A 178 -11.66 -5.27 -2.78
CA ASN A 178 -11.78 -6.15 -1.62
C ASN A 178 -12.83 -7.24 -1.88
N VAL A 179 -12.35 -8.44 -2.13
CA VAL A 179 -13.17 -9.59 -2.49
C VAL A 179 -13.26 -10.59 -1.33
N PRO A 180 -14.41 -11.30 -1.19
CA PRO A 180 -15.53 -11.46 -2.13
C PRO A 180 -16.56 -10.31 -2.17
N LYS A 181 -16.46 -9.29 -1.31
CA LYS A 181 -17.45 -8.18 -1.25
C LYS A 181 -17.70 -7.57 -2.63
N ASP A 182 -16.62 -7.21 -3.34
CA ASP A 182 -16.69 -6.53 -4.63
C ASP A 182 -17.12 -7.45 -5.79
N HIS A 183 -17.29 -8.77 -5.56
CA HIS A 183 -17.96 -9.61 -6.53
C HIS A 183 -19.42 -9.17 -6.77
N HIS A 184 -20.07 -8.59 -5.76
CA HIS A 184 -21.46 -8.14 -5.89
C HIS A 184 -21.60 -6.80 -6.63
N SER A 185 -20.51 -6.03 -6.75
CA SER A 185 -20.54 -4.69 -7.36
C SER A 185 -19.76 -4.59 -8.66
N LEU A 186 -18.61 -5.29 -8.78
CA LEU A 186 -17.67 -5.08 -9.87
C LEU A 186 -17.46 -6.29 -10.79
N LEU A 187 -17.89 -7.49 -10.40
CA LEU A 187 -17.57 -8.71 -11.12
C LEU A 187 -18.14 -8.74 -12.55
N GLN A 188 -19.33 -8.16 -12.78
CA GLN A 188 -19.92 -8.04 -14.12
C GLN A 188 -18.96 -7.24 -15.04
N LEU A 189 -18.50 -6.07 -14.58
CA LEU A 189 -17.56 -5.24 -15.31
C LEU A 189 -16.22 -5.95 -15.56
N TYR A 190 -15.76 -6.73 -14.57
CA TYR A 190 -14.48 -7.45 -14.67
C TYR A 190 -14.53 -8.58 -15.69
N LEU A 191 -15.64 -9.28 -15.81
CA LEU A 191 -15.77 -10.46 -16.66
C LEU A 191 -16.33 -10.14 -18.06
N ASP A 192 -17.09 -9.08 -18.22
CA ASP A 192 -17.83 -8.81 -19.44
C ASP A 192 -17.72 -7.37 -19.97
N GLY A 193 -17.06 -6.47 -19.22
CA GLY A 193 -16.76 -5.12 -19.66
C GLY A 193 -15.53 -5.05 -20.58
N GLN A 194 -14.97 -3.84 -20.73
CA GLN A 194 -13.81 -3.59 -21.56
C GLN A 194 -12.63 -4.51 -21.22
N ARG A 195 -11.93 -4.98 -22.25
CA ARG A 195 -10.77 -5.90 -22.14
C ARG A 195 -9.44 -5.17 -21.92
N ASP A 196 -9.44 -4.21 -21.02
CA ASP A 196 -8.34 -3.32 -20.68
C ASP A 196 -7.75 -3.58 -19.29
N LYS A 197 -8.12 -4.70 -18.64
CA LYS A 197 -7.78 -5.00 -17.25
C LYS A 197 -6.79 -6.16 -17.13
N LEU A 198 -5.81 -5.98 -16.26
CA LEU A 198 -4.92 -7.02 -15.72
C LEU A 198 -5.27 -7.26 -14.26
N PHE A 199 -5.40 -8.50 -13.85
CA PHE A 199 -5.76 -8.84 -12.48
C PHE A 199 -4.58 -9.40 -11.70
N TYR A 200 -4.35 -8.87 -10.51
CA TYR A 200 -3.47 -9.44 -9.49
C TYR A 200 -4.32 -9.98 -8.35
N ILE A 201 -4.22 -11.26 -8.08
CA ILE A 201 -5.04 -11.97 -7.09
C ILE A 201 -4.17 -12.29 -5.88
N PHE A 202 -4.45 -11.66 -4.75
CA PHE A 202 -3.74 -11.86 -3.51
C PHE A 202 -4.54 -12.74 -2.56
N SER A 203 -3.94 -13.84 -2.09
CA SER A 203 -4.56 -14.74 -1.11
C SER A 203 -3.54 -15.21 -0.09
N VAL A 204 -4.02 -15.52 1.12
CA VAL A 204 -3.22 -16.08 2.21
C VAL A 204 -3.77 -17.43 2.59
N GLU A 205 -2.92 -18.45 2.65
CA GLU A 205 -3.29 -19.75 3.14
C GLU A 205 -3.54 -19.68 4.65
N LYS A 206 -4.78 -19.85 5.05
CA LYS A 206 -5.17 -19.84 6.46
C LYS A 206 -6.31 -20.82 6.68
N LYS A 207 -6.19 -21.65 7.69
CA LYS A 207 -7.30 -22.46 8.20
C LYS A 207 -7.95 -21.72 9.37
N SER A 208 -9.24 -21.91 9.56
CA SER A 208 -10.03 -21.39 10.67
C SER A 208 -10.77 -22.53 11.35
N ASN A 209 -10.98 -22.42 12.64
CA ASN A 209 -11.81 -23.36 13.38
C ASN A 209 -13.32 -23.01 13.34
N LEU A 210 -13.66 -21.90 12.67
CA LEU A 210 -15.05 -21.44 12.54
C LEU A 210 -15.76 -22.20 11.42
N LYS A 211 -16.42 -23.30 11.77
CA LYS A 211 -17.17 -24.11 10.83
C LYS A 211 -18.66 -23.74 10.79
N ILE A 212 -19.22 -23.73 9.59
CA ILE A 212 -20.63 -23.43 9.35
C ILE A 212 -21.48 -24.66 9.66
N LYS A 213 -22.57 -24.47 10.40
CA LYS A 213 -23.54 -25.49 10.76
C LYS A 213 -24.89 -25.20 10.06
N THR A 214 -25.30 -26.03 9.09
CA THR A 214 -26.51 -25.79 8.29
C THR A 214 -27.62 -26.82 8.51
N LYS A 215 -27.36 -27.98 9.14
CA LYS A 215 -28.29 -29.10 9.25
C LYS A 215 -29.68 -28.74 9.80
N LYS A 216 -29.81 -27.63 10.56
CA LYS A 216 -31.06 -27.19 11.18
C LYS A 216 -31.89 -26.20 10.33
N PHE A 217 -31.37 -25.77 9.16
CA PHE A 217 -31.96 -24.64 8.44
C PHE A 217 -32.57 -25.02 7.08
N SER A 218 -31.80 -25.64 6.19
CA SER A 218 -32.27 -26.00 4.86
C SER A 218 -31.33 -26.93 4.13
N ASN A 219 -31.87 -27.90 3.39
CA ASN A 219 -31.11 -28.78 2.53
C ASN A 219 -30.43 -28.03 1.36
N ARG A 220 -31.00 -26.88 0.94
CA ARG A 220 -30.48 -26.07 -0.17
C ARG A 220 -29.10 -25.48 0.09
N ILE A 221 -28.71 -25.32 1.36
CA ILE A 221 -27.41 -24.79 1.78
C ILE A 221 -26.46 -25.84 2.38
N ASN A 222 -26.77 -27.13 2.21
CA ASN A 222 -25.96 -28.22 2.78
C ASN A 222 -24.53 -28.24 2.24
N TYR A 223 -24.26 -27.70 1.05
CA TYR A 223 -22.92 -27.53 0.50
C TYR A 223 -22.00 -26.65 1.35
N LEU A 224 -22.56 -25.82 2.24
CA LEU A 224 -21.81 -24.99 3.20
C LEU A 224 -21.51 -25.75 4.51
N HIS A 225 -22.21 -26.88 4.78
CA HIS A 225 -22.09 -27.58 6.05
C HIS A 225 -20.67 -28.10 6.28
N GLY A 226 -20.11 -27.83 7.47
CA GLY A 226 -18.77 -28.25 7.85
C GLY A 226 -17.63 -27.49 7.19
N LYS A 227 -17.93 -26.60 6.26
CA LYS A 227 -16.93 -25.71 5.66
C LYS A 227 -16.50 -24.61 6.62
N ASP A 228 -15.24 -24.21 6.58
CA ASP A 228 -14.82 -22.98 7.22
C ASP A 228 -14.95 -21.77 6.28
N LEU A 229 -14.86 -20.54 6.84
CA LEU A 229 -14.99 -19.32 6.04
C LEU A 229 -13.87 -19.17 4.99
N ASN A 230 -12.69 -19.73 5.25
CA ASN A 230 -11.59 -19.68 4.28
C ASN A 230 -11.81 -20.67 3.14
N ASP A 231 -12.38 -21.87 3.42
CA ASP A 231 -12.78 -22.83 2.37
C ASP A 231 -13.73 -22.17 1.38
N ILE A 232 -14.73 -21.41 1.88
CA ILE A 232 -15.71 -20.72 1.04
C ILE A 232 -15.05 -19.61 0.23
N LYS A 233 -14.21 -18.80 0.88
CA LYS A 233 -13.47 -17.74 0.21
C LYS A 233 -12.53 -18.30 -0.88
N ASP A 234 -11.83 -19.40 -0.61
CA ASP A 234 -10.97 -20.06 -1.58
C ASP A 234 -11.76 -20.69 -2.73
N ALA A 235 -12.95 -21.23 -2.46
CA ALA A 235 -13.85 -21.72 -3.52
C ALA A 235 -14.29 -20.57 -4.44
N GLN A 236 -14.65 -19.41 -3.89
CA GLN A 236 -15.01 -18.22 -4.67
C GLN A 236 -13.82 -17.67 -5.48
N LYS A 237 -12.62 -17.63 -4.89
CA LYS A 237 -11.38 -17.25 -5.60
C LYS A 237 -11.11 -18.19 -6.77
N ASN A 238 -11.17 -19.49 -6.53
CA ASN A 238 -10.91 -20.50 -7.56
C ASN A 238 -11.97 -20.51 -8.67
N ALA A 239 -13.23 -20.22 -8.33
CA ALA A 239 -14.29 -20.02 -9.31
C ALA A 239 -14.02 -18.81 -10.21
N LEU A 240 -13.60 -17.68 -9.61
CA LEU A 240 -13.18 -16.50 -10.37
C LEU A 240 -12.00 -16.80 -11.30
N ILE A 241 -10.97 -17.49 -10.81
CA ILE A 241 -9.81 -17.89 -11.63
C ILE A 241 -10.25 -18.74 -12.82
N LYS A 242 -11.17 -19.70 -12.62
CA LYS A 242 -11.75 -20.50 -13.71
C LYS A 242 -12.47 -19.62 -14.73
N ALA A 243 -13.26 -18.65 -14.27
CA ALA A 243 -13.96 -17.72 -15.17
C ALA A 243 -12.99 -16.84 -15.97
N LEU A 244 -11.94 -16.29 -15.33
CA LEU A 244 -10.90 -15.50 -16.00
C LEU A 244 -10.18 -16.33 -17.07
N LYS A 245 -9.81 -17.59 -16.76
CA LYS A 245 -9.20 -18.52 -17.73
C LYS A 245 -10.12 -18.79 -18.91
N LYS A 246 -11.39 -19.14 -18.67
CA LYS A 246 -12.39 -19.41 -19.71
C LYS A 246 -12.56 -18.21 -20.63
N LYS A 247 -12.55 -17.00 -20.09
CA LYS A 247 -12.72 -15.76 -20.83
C LYS A 247 -11.38 -15.20 -21.38
N LYS A 248 -10.25 -15.89 -21.19
CA LYS A 248 -8.90 -15.47 -21.61
C LYS A 248 -8.52 -14.08 -21.09
N ILE A 249 -8.94 -13.74 -19.88
CA ILE A 249 -8.61 -12.50 -19.20
C ILE A 249 -7.28 -12.68 -18.48
N PRO A 250 -6.29 -11.79 -18.68
CA PRO A 250 -4.98 -11.92 -18.07
C PRO A 250 -5.02 -11.70 -16.56
N PHE A 251 -4.36 -12.58 -15.81
CA PHE A 251 -4.22 -12.45 -14.37
C PHE A 251 -2.91 -13.05 -13.88
N ARG A 252 -2.53 -12.65 -12.68
CA ARG A 252 -1.43 -13.21 -11.91
C ARG A 252 -1.89 -13.52 -10.50
N GLU A 253 -1.50 -14.65 -9.94
CA GLU A 253 -1.85 -15.06 -8.58
C GLU A 253 -0.64 -14.97 -7.66
N PHE A 254 -0.83 -14.35 -6.49
CA PHE A 254 0.10 -14.30 -5.39
C PHE A 254 -0.49 -15.09 -4.22
N LYS A 255 0.00 -16.31 -4.04
CA LYS A 255 -0.33 -17.17 -2.90
C LYS A 255 0.70 -16.96 -1.81
N ILE A 256 0.26 -16.52 -0.66
CA ILE A 256 1.10 -16.21 0.48
C ILE A 256 0.79 -17.23 1.57
N ASN A 257 1.80 -17.99 1.99
CA ASN A 257 1.60 -19.05 2.99
C ASN A 257 1.25 -18.48 4.36
N ARG A 258 1.88 -17.39 4.74
CA ARG A 258 1.64 -16.69 6.01
C ARG A 258 2.01 -15.22 5.91
N ILE A 259 1.37 -14.37 6.72
CA ILE A 259 1.78 -12.97 6.89
C ILE A 259 2.58 -12.87 8.18
N ASN A 260 3.83 -12.47 8.05
CA ASN A 260 4.73 -12.11 9.13
C ASN A 260 5.69 -11.02 8.64
N GLU A 261 6.59 -10.57 9.50
CA GLU A 261 7.53 -9.48 9.21
C GLU A 261 8.45 -9.80 8.02
N GLU A 262 8.97 -11.04 7.92
CA GLU A 262 9.86 -11.46 6.82
C GLU A 262 9.13 -11.40 5.48
N VAL A 263 7.95 -12.00 5.39
CA VAL A 263 7.15 -12.03 4.16
C VAL A 263 6.69 -10.63 3.75
N LEU A 264 6.31 -9.78 4.71
CA LEU A 264 5.99 -8.37 4.39
C LEU A 264 7.20 -7.63 3.83
N GLY A 265 8.38 -7.83 4.41
CA GLY A 265 9.62 -7.24 3.90
C GLY A 265 9.96 -7.71 2.49
N GLU A 266 9.78 -9.00 2.21
CA GLU A 266 9.94 -9.59 0.87
C GLU A 266 8.95 -8.99 -0.14
N LEU A 267 7.67 -8.88 0.22
CA LEU A 267 6.65 -8.30 -0.65
C LEU A 267 6.95 -6.81 -0.96
N PHE A 268 7.32 -6.01 0.05
CA PHE A 268 7.74 -4.63 -0.17
C PHE A 268 8.90 -4.55 -1.14
N SER A 269 9.95 -5.33 -0.92
CA SER A 269 11.16 -5.34 -1.76
C SER A 269 10.86 -5.81 -3.17
N TYR A 270 10.08 -6.89 -3.32
CA TYR A 270 9.70 -7.44 -4.62
C TYR A 270 8.99 -6.37 -5.48
N PHE A 271 7.94 -5.74 -4.95
CA PHE A 271 7.15 -4.78 -5.73
C PHE A 271 7.88 -3.46 -5.99
N MET A 272 8.78 -3.03 -5.08
CA MET A 272 9.70 -1.92 -5.35
C MET A 272 10.62 -2.23 -6.53
N LEU A 273 11.28 -3.39 -6.52
CA LEU A 273 12.20 -3.81 -7.58
C LEU A 273 11.47 -3.99 -8.90
N GLU A 274 10.31 -4.66 -8.90
CA GLU A 274 9.47 -4.83 -10.09
C GLU A 274 9.13 -3.48 -10.71
N THR A 275 8.65 -2.53 -9.91
CA THR A 275 8.27 -1.19 -10.37
C THR A 275 9.47 -0.39 -10.92
N ILE A 276 10.60 -0.43 -10.22
CA ILE A 276 11.84 0.25 -10.64
C ILE A 276 12.33 -0.30 -11.98
N PHE A 277 12.37 -1.62 -12.14
CA PHE A 277 12.86 -2.24 -13.36
C PHE A 277 11.91 -2.04 -14.55
N ILE A 278 10.60 -2.08 -14.33
CA ILE A 278 9.61 -1.70 -15.37
C ILE A 278 9.87 -0.27 -15.81
N GLY A 279 10.01 0.67 -14.90
CA GLY A 279 10.32 2.07 -15.22
C GLY A 279 11.58 2.20 -16.05
N LYS A 280 12.66 1.50 -15.70
CA LYS A 280 13.92 1.52 -16.43
C LYS A 280 13.77 0.96 -17.86
N ILE A 281 13.11 -0.19 -18.04
CA ILE A 281 12.89 -0.81 -19.36
C ILE A 281 12.02 0.07 -20.25
N THR A 282 10.99 0.68 -19.69
CA THR A 282 10.04 1.53 -20.43
C THR A 282 10.52 2.98 -20.59
N LYS A 283 11.74 3.30 -20.12
CA LYS A 283 12.34 4.66 -20.12
C LYS A 283 11.48 5.70 -19.38
N ILE A 284 10.81 5.25 -18.32
CA ILE A 284 10.07 6.10 -17.37
C ILE A 284 10.90 6.23 -16.11
N ASN A 285 11.17 7.45 -15.63
CA ASN A 285 11.83 7.63 -14.34
C ASN A 285 10.87 7.23 -13.21
N PRO A 286 11.13 6.14 -12.44
CA PRO A 286 10.21 5.69 -11.40
C PRO A 286 10.32 6.51 -10.09
N PHE A 287 11.26 7.45 -9.98
CA PHE A 287 11.59 8.13 -8.72
C PHE A 287 11.02 9.54 -8.60
N ASP A 288 10.66 10.19 -9.71
CA ASP A 288 10.05 11.52 -9.73
C ASP A 288 8.51 11.47 -9.82
N GLN A 289 7.86 12.64 -9.72
CA GLN A 289 6.40 12.80 -9.85
C GLN A 289 6.06 14.25 -10.23
N PRO A 290 6.48 14.75 -11.39
CA PRO A 290 6.42 16.18 -11.71
C PRO A 290 5.00 16.74 -11.77
N ALA A 291 4.00 15.94 -12.18
CA ALA A 291 2.63 16.42 -12.35
C ALA A 291 1.95 16.91 -11.04
N VAL A 292 2.36 16.39 -9.89
CA VAL A 292 1.73 16.79 -8.60
C VAL A 292 2.23 18.10 -8.04
N GLU A 293 3.36 18.63 -8.52
CA GLU A 293 3.93 19.89 -7.99
C GLU A 293 3.07 21.09 -8.35
N GLN A 294 2.48 21.11 -9.54
CA GLN A 294 1.61 22.20 -9.98
C GLN A 294 0.37 22.36 -9.07
N VAL A 295 -0.24 21.23 -8.69
CA VAL A 295 -1.40 21.26 -7.77
C VAL A 295 -1.01 21.84 -6.42
N LYS A 296 0.16 21.52 -5.88
CA LYS A 296 0.66 22.09 -4.61
C LYS A 296 0.86 23.60 -4.69
N ILE A 297 1.43 24.09 -5.81
CA ILE A 297 1.61 25.53 -6.04
C ILE A 297 0.24 26.22 -6.08
N PHE A 298 -0.71 25.70 -6.86
CA PHE A 298 -2.05 26.28 -6.95
C PHE A 298 -2.76 26.27 -5.59
N THR A 299 -2.69 25.16 -4.85
CA THR A 299 -3.28 25.10 -3.50
C THR A 299 -2.71 26.18 -2.58
N LYS A 300 -1.40 26.39 -2.60
CA LYS A 300 -0.76 27.43 -1.80
C LYS A 300 -1.26 28.84 -2.19
N ASN A 301 -1.35 29.11 -3.49
CA ASN A 301 -1.80 30.40 -4.00
C ASN A 301 -3.28 30.69 -3.66
N LEU A 302 -4.12 29.64 -3.59
CA LEU A 302 -5.53 29.79 -3.21
C LEU A 302 -5.73 29.99 -1.70
N LEU A 303 -4.73 29.70 -0.88
CA LEU A 303 -4.74 29.86 0.57
C LEU A 303 -4.03 31.17 1.03
N SER A 304 -3.31 31.84 0.16
CA SER A 304 -2.64 33.11 0.42
C SER A 304 -3.48 34.29 0.01
#